data_e7bce3f7262e80c45d704dc3fb42d458
#
_entry.id   e7bce3f7262e80c45d704dc3fb42d458
#
_cell.length_a   1.000
_cell.length_b   1.000
_cell.length_c   1.000
_cell.angle_alpha   90.00
_cell.angle_beta   90.00
_cell.angle_gamma   90.00
#
_symmetry.space_group_name_H-M   'P 1'
#
loop_
_entity.id
_entity.type
_entity.pdbx_description
1 polymer ?
#
loop_
_entity_poly.entity_id
_entity_poly.type
_entity_poly.pdbx_seq_one_letter_code
_entity_poly.pdbx_strand_id
1 'polypeptide(L)'
;MAKQIRNKNNIKHGTIELVLLLLLQNEQKYGYQLSQELEEMSDGKYELKETTMYPTLYRLTQNGYLDSEQKKVGVRRTRVYYEITSEGYKYLTHLKQEYTLITGAIDKIMEHTAHKPDEGEYVETKSHT
;
A
#
# COMPACT_ATOMS: atom_id res chain seq x y z
N MET A 1 -16.69 10.83 24.83
CA MET A 1 -16.21 11.29 23.71
C MET A 1 -16.32 10.36 22.60
N ALA A 2 -16.41 10.85 21.53
CA ALA A 2 -16.58 10.01 20.46
C ALA A 2 -15.37 9.21 20.32
N LYS A 3 -15.58 7.97 20.01
CA LYS A 3 -14.51 7.16 19.82
C LYS A 3 -13.84 7.56 18.61
N GLN A 4 -12.60 7.76 18.66
CA GLN A 4 -11.87 8.05 17.50
C GLN A 4 -11.83 6.89 16.62
N ILE A 5 -11.70 7.11 15.35
CA ILE A 5 -11.50 6.06 14.40
C ILE A 5 -10.11 5.63 14.62
N ARG A 6 -9.94 4.54 15.34
CA ARG A 6 -8.67 4.09 15.64
C ARG A 6 -7.86 3.64 14.56
N ASN A 7 -8.31 2.91 13.69
CA ASN A 7 -7.52 2.36 12.64
C ASN A 7 -7.95 2.93 11.34
N LYS A 8 -7.73 4.20 11.15
CA LYS A 8 -8.10 4.79 9.92
C LYS A 8 -7.37 4.18 8.77
N ASN A 9 -6.38 3.36 9.01
CA ASN A 9 -5.64 2.75 7.92
C ASN A 9 -5.92 1.27 7.76
N ASN A 10 -7.05 0.80 8.27
CA ASN A 10 -7.36 -0.62 8.16
C ASN A 10 -7.31 -1.15 6.75
N ILE A 11 -7.90 -0.44 5.80
CA ILE A 11 -7.89 -0.90 4.43
C ILE A 11 -6.50 -0.78 3.84
N LYS A 12 -5.83 0.30 4.15
CA LYS A 12 -4.48 0.50 3.66
C LYS A 12 -3.55 -0.60 4.12
N HIS A 13 -3.74 -1.05 5.37
CA HIS A 13 -2.85 -2.04 5.95
C HIS A 13 -2.75 -3.29 5.09
N GLY A 14 -3.82 -3.73 4.49
CA GLY A 14 -3.80 -4.91 3.66
C GLY A 14 -3.18 -4.69 2.29
N THR A 15 -2.83 -3.45 1.94
CA THR A 15 -2.28 -3.17 0.63
C THR A 15 -0.79 -2.86 0.66
N ILE A 16 -0.17 -2.91 1.84
CA ILE A 16 1.21 -2.46 1.96
C ILE A 16 2.19 -3.28 1.13
N GLU A 17 2.07 -4.59 1.17
CA GLU A 17 2.96 -5.42 0.37
C GLU A 17 2.77 -5.14 -1.12
N LEU A 18 1.54 -4.95 -1.53
CA LEU A 18 1.24 -4.68 -2.92
C LEU A 18 1.93 -3.41 -3.39
N VAL A 19 1.77 -2.32 -2.64
CA VAL A 19 2.34 -1.05 -3.11
C VAL A 19 3.86 -1.06 -3.07
N LEU A 20 4.47 -1.73 -2.10
CA LEU A 20 5.92 -1.78 -2.06
C LEU A 20 6.47 -2.59 -3.24
N LEU A 21 5.82 -3.70 -3.56
CA LEU A 21 6.27 -4.48 -4.69
C LEU A 21 6.03 -3.76 -6.02
N LEU A 22 4.95 -3.00 -6.11
CA LEU A 22 4.71 -2.22 -7.31
C LEU A 22 5.84 -1.23 -7.54
N LEU A 23 6.30 -0.57 -6.49
CA LEU A 23 7.36 0.39 -6.63
C LEU A 23 8.69 -0.26 -6.99
N LEU A 24 8.87 -1.51 -6.60
CA LEU A 24 10.12 -2.20 -6.84
C LEU A 24 10.14 -3.04 -8.11
N GLN A 25 9.04 -3.06 -8.86
CA GLN A 25 8.98 -4.00 -9.97
C GLN A 25 9.91 -3.68 -11.12
N ASN A 26 10.37 -2.45 -11.25
CA ASN A 26 11.23 -2.09 -12.35
C ASN A 26 12.67 -1.78 -11.99
N GLU A 27 12.93 -1.46 -10.75
CA GLU A 27 14.30 -1.21 -10.34
C GLU A 27 14.44 -1.24 -8.84
N GLN A 28 15.63 -1.45 -8.36
CA GLN A 28 15.86 -1.51 -6.94
C GLN A 28 15.79 -0.12 -6.33
N LYS A 29 15.36 -0.04 -5.08
CA LYS A 29 15.22 1.23 -4.39
C LYS A 29 15.52 1.04 -2.92
N TYR A 30 15.92 2.13 -2.25
CA TYR A 30 16.14 2.03 -0.82
C TYR A 30 14.95 2.60 -0.08
N GLY A 31 14.88 2.33 1.21
CA GLY A 31 13.66 2.60 1.97
C GLY A 31 13.14 4.01 1.90
N TYR A 32 14.02 4.99 2.11
CA TYR A 32 13.56 6.37 2.09
C TYR A 32 12.99 6.73 0.71
N GLN A 33 13.61 6.24 -0.34
CA GLN A 33 13.13 6.48 -1.69
C GLN A 33 11.74 5.89 -1.87
N LEU A 34 11.52 4.69 -1.34
CA LEU A 34 10.21 4.06 -1.44
C LEU A 34 9.14 4.92 -0.77
N SER A 35 9.41 5.39 0.43
CA SER A 35 8.40 6.16 1.13
C SER A 35 8.12 7.48 0.45
N GLN A 36 9.12 8.10 -0.12
CA GLN A 36 8.92 9.34 -0.82
C GLN A 36 8.15 9.16 -2.11
N GLU A 37 8.49 8.14 -2.88
CA GLU A 37 7.80 7.90 -4.13
C GLU A 37 6.34 7.53 -3.89
N LEU A 38 6.10 6.78 -2.83
CA LEU A 38 4.75 6.39 -2.52
C LEU A 38 3.89 7.61 -2.24
N GLU A 39 4.43 8.53 -1.47
CA GLU A 39 3.71 9.73 -1.14
C GLU A 39 3.50 10.59 -2.37
N GLU A 40 4.51 10.75 -3.18
CA GLU A 40 4.42 11.55 -4.38
C GLU A 40 3.44 10.97 -5.40
N MET A 41 3.53 9.69 -5.65
CA MET A 41 2.67 9.08 -6.64
C MET A 41 1.21 9.06 -6.23
N SER A 42 0.94 9.12 -4.94
CA SER A 42 -0.43 9.08 -4.46
C SER A 42 -0.96 10.46 -4.11
N ASP A 43 -0.22 11.51 -4.46
CA ASP A 43 -0.59 12.87 -4.12
C ASP A 43 -0.79 13.02 -2.62
N GLY A 44 0.09 12.40 -1.87
CA GLY A 44 0.07 12.51 -0.42
C GLY A 44 -0.97 11.67 0.29
N LYS A 45 -1.74 10.89 -0.46
CA LYS A 45 -2.82 10.14 0.17
C LYS A 45 -2.40 8.80 0.72
N TYR A 46 -1.27 8.29 0.29
CA TYR A 46 -0.77 7.02 0.78
C TYR A 46 0.59 7.29 1.43
N GLU A 47 0.58 7.40 2.74
CA GLU A 47 1.79 7.66 3.48
C GLU A 47 2.16 6.43 4.26
N LEU A 48 3.42 6.05 4.26
CA LEU A 48 3.84 4.84 4.93
C LEU A 48 4.98 5.18 5.88
N LYS A 49 4.74 4.97 7.16
CA LYS A 49 5.74 5.27 8.16
C LYS A 49 6.80 4.21 8.19
N GLU A 50 8.00 4.60 8.57
CA GLU A 50 9.11 3.68 8.63
C GLU A 50 8.86 2.52 9.56
N THR A 51 8.15 2.79 10.66
CA THR A 51 7.88 1.74 11.63
C THR A 51 7.00 0.63 11.04
N THR A 52 6.29 0.91 9.95
CA THR A 52 5.49 -0.10 9.29
C THR A 52 6.22 -0.63 8.06
N MET A 53 6.88 0.25 7.35
CA MET A 53 7.51 -0.12 6.10
C MET A 53 8.66 -1.12 6.27
N TYR A 54 9.58 -0.83 7.18
CA TYR A 54 10.75 -1.69 7.29
C TYR A 54 10.43 -3.11 7.76
N PRO A 55 9.52 -3.31 8.71
CA PRO A 55 9.15 -4.69 9.04
C PRO A 55 8.51 -5.42 7.86
N THR A 56 7.78 -4.69 7.01
CA THR A 56 7.19 -5.33 5.83
C THR A 56 8.25 -5.71 4.82
N LEU A 57 9.22 -4.81 4.60
CA LEU A 57 10.32 -5.13 3.69
C LEU A 57 11.12 -6.31 4.20
N TYR A 58 11.32 -6.37 5.53
CA TYR A 58 12.04 -7.48 6.11
C TYR A 58 11.27 -8.79 5.89
N ARG A 59 9.98 -8.77 6.10
CA ARG A 59 9.17 -9.97 5.93
C ARG A 59 9.16 -10.42 4.47
N LEU A 60 9.06 -9.47 3.54
CA LEU A 60 9.10 -9.82 2.13
C LEU A 60 10.45 -10.43 1.73
N THR A 61 11.53 -9.92 2.33
CA THR A 61 12.85 -10.46 2.07
C THR A 61 12.98 -11.86 2.65
N GLN A 62 12.49 -12.05 3.86
CA GLN A 62 12.55 -13.36 4.49
C GLN A 62 11.75 -14.39 3.71
N ASN A 63 10.68 -13.98 3.08
CA ASN A 63 9.87 -14.90 2.31
C ASN A 63 10.37 -15.09 0.88
N GLY A 64 11.50 -14.49 0.54
CA GLY A 64 12.09 -14.71 -0.77
C GLY A 64 11.52 -13.86 -1.89
N TYR A 65 10.68 -12.88 -1.56
CA TYR A 65 10.11 -12.03 -2.58
C TYR A 65 10.96 -10.82 -2.90
N LEU A 66 11.87 -10.48 -2.00
CA LEU A 66 12.83 -9.41 -2.23
C LEU A 66 14.23 -9.87 -1.86
N ASP A 67 15.22 -9.29 -2.52
CA ASP A 67 16.60 -9.41 -2.09
C ASP A 67 17.00 -8.05 -1.56
N SER A 68 17.93 -8.03 -0.63
CA SER A 68 18.43 -6.76 -0.13
C SER A 68 19.94 -6.73 -0.27
N GLU A 69 20.46 -5.55 -0.48
CA GLU A 69 21.88 -5.40 -0.68
C GLU A 69 22.34 -4.07 -0.09
N GLN A 70 23.42 -4.09 0.68
CA GLN A 70 23.96 -2.86 1.21
C GLN A 70 24.87 -2.25 0.20
N LYS A 71 24.77 -0.95 -0.02
CA LYS A 71 25.63 -0.23 -0.93
C LYS A 71 26.18 1.00 -0.25
N LYS A 72 27.44 1.27 -0.49
CA LYS A 72 28.04 2.45 0.03
C LYS A 72 27.65 3.66 -0.78
N VAL A 73 27.24 4.73 -0.08
CA VAL A 73 26.88 5.95 -0.78
C VAL A 73 27.63 7.06 -0.12
N GLY A 74 28.82 7.28 -0.47
CA GLY A 74 29.66 8.27 0.14
C GLY A 74 30.64 7.59 1.06
N VAL A 75 31.35 8.38 1.83
CA VAL A 75 32.44 7.87 2.60
C VAL A 75 32.02 7.08 3.79
N ARG A 76 30.99 7.50 4.48
CA ARG A 76 30.61 6.86 5.70
C ARG A 76 29.20 6.34 5.75
N ARG A 77 28.48 6.37 4.65
CA ARG A 77 27.12 5.97 4.65
C ARG A 77 26.89 4.74 3.85
N THR A 78 25.99 3.90 4.26
CA THR A 78 25.54 2.79 3.47
C THR A 78 24.03 2.85 3.40
N ARG A 79 23.47 2.34 2.33
CA ARG A 79 22.04 2.22 2.18
C ARG A 79 21.73 0.80 1.85
N VAL A 80 20.55 0.35 2.29
CA VAL A 80 20.09 -0.97 1.94
C VAL A 80 19.11 -0.82 0.80
N TYR A 81 19.41 -1.44 -0.32
CA TYR A 81 18.56 -1.42 -1.49
C TYR A 81 17.80 -2.73 -1.56
N TYR A 82 16.57 -2.65 -2.02
CA TYR A 82 15.71 -3.81 -2.15
C TYR A 82 15.39 -4.03 -3.62
N GLU A 83 15.35 -5.28 -4.02
CA GLU A 83 15.11 -5.63 -5.40
C GLU A 83 14.12 -6.77 -5.44
N ILE A 84 13.17 -6.75 -6.38
CA ILE A 84 12.19 -7.81 -6.45
C ILE A 84 12.80 -9.04 -7.10
N THR A 85 12.46 -10.22 -6.59
CA THR A 85 12.96 -11.47 -7.16
C THR A 85 11.93 -12.02 -8.13
N SER A 86 12.26 -13.11 -8.82
CA SER A 86 11.30 -13.73 -9.71
C SER A 86 10.09 -14.24 -8.92
N GLU A 87 10.33 -14.75 -7.71
CA GLU A 87 9.20 -15.17 -6.87
C GLU A 87 8.39 -13.95 -6.43
N GLY A 88 9.07 -12.84 -6.22
CA GLY A 88 8.38 -11.60 -5.88
C GLY A 88 7.48 -11.12 -6.99
N TYR A 89 7.91 -11.30 -8.25
CA TYR A 89 7.06 -10.92 -9.36
C TYR A 89 5.80 -11.79 -9.40
N LYS A 90 5.94 -13.07 -9.12
CA LYS A 90 4.78 -13.95 -9.09
C LYS A 90 3.82 -13.54 -7.99
N TYR A 91 4.38 -13.22 -6.85
CA TYR A 91 3.56 -12.79 -5.72
C TYR A 91 2.88 -11.47 -6.04
N LEU A 92 3.59 -10.54 -6.68
CA LEU A 92 3.00 -9.27 -7.07
C LEU A 92 1.83 -9.48 -8.03
N THR A 93 2.00 -10.37 -9.01
CA THR A 93 0.92 -10.66 -9.93
C THR A 93 -0.31 -11.17 -9.19
N HIS A 94 -0.09 -12.05 -8.23
CA HIS A 94 -1.18 -12.58 -7.43
C HIS A 94 -1.86 -11.47 -6.62
N LEU A 95 -1.08 -10.59 -6.03
CA LEU A 95 -1.66 -9.49 -5.24
C LEU A 95 -2.46 -8.53 -6.11
N LYS A 96 -1.98 -8.27 -7.33
CA LYS A 96 -2.71 -7.38 -8.24
C LYS A 96 -4.05 -7.99 -8.62
N GLN A 97 -4.06 -9.27 -8.89
CA GLN A 97 -5.28 -9.95 -9.25
C GLN A 97 -6.26 -9.97 -8.08
N GLU A 98 -5.74 -10.22 -6.90
CA GLU A 98 -6.57 -10.25 -5.71
C GLU A 98 -7.16 -8.87 -5.44
N TYR A 99 -6.35 -7.85 -5.60
CA TYR A 99 -6.81 -6.49 -5.38
C TYR A 99 -7.97 -6.16 -6.34
N THR A 100 -7.81 -6.47 -7.61
CA THR A 100 -8.83 -6.17 -8.59
C THR A 100 -10.12 -6.96 -8.29
N LEU A 101 -9.96 -8.20 -7.93
CA LEU A 101 -11.11 -9.04 -7.65
C LEU A 101 -11.88 -8.55 -6.43
N ILE A 102 -11.18 -8.28 -5.36
CA ILE A 102 -11.83 -7.90 -4.11
C ILE A 102 -12.44 -6.50 -4.20
N THR A 103 -11.71 -5.55 -4.80
CA THR A 103 -12.27 -4.21 -4.90
C THR A 103 -13.46 -4.18 -5.85
N GLY A 104 -13.42 -4.99 -6.91
CA GLY A 104 -14.56 -5.07 -7.79
C GLY A 104 -15.78 -5.67 -7.11
N ALA A 105 -15.54 -6.68 -6.28
CA ALA A 105 -16.63 -7.29 -5.54
C ALA A 105 -17.23 -6.30 -4.55
N ILE A 106 -16.38 -5.52 -3.88
CA ILE A 106 -16.85 -4.54 -2.93
C ILE A 106 -17.66 -3.45 -3.64
N ASP A 107 -17.20 -3.03 -4.83
CA ASP A 107 -17.93 -2.04 -5.58
C ASP A 107 -19.34 -2.53 -5.92
N LYS A 108 -19.47 -3.80 -6.27
CA LYS A 108 -20.77 -4.35 -6.57
C LYS A 108 -21.66 -4.40 -5.34
N ILE A 109 -21.07 -4.76 -4.20
CA ILE A 109 -21.83 -4.81 -2.96
C ILE A 109 -22.32 -3.40 -2.63
N MET A 110 -21.47 -2.41 -2.81
CA MET A 110 -21.85 -1.04 -2.52
C MET A 110 -23.00 -0.60 -3.42
N GLU A 111 -22.96 -1.00 -4.66
CA GLU A 111 -24.02 -0.69 -5.57
C GLU A 111 -25.35 -1.29 -5.14
N HIS A 112 -25.33 -2.56 -4.76
CA HIS A 112 -26.56 -3.27 -4.38
C HIS A 112 -27.11 -2.84 -3.04
N THR A 113 -26.31 -2.26 -2.20
CA THR A 113 -26.74 -1.90 -0.86
C THR A 113 -26.82 -0.40 -0.68
N ALA A 114 -26.81 0.37 -1.77
CA ALA A 114 -26.81 1.80 -1.65
C ALA A 114 -28.02 2.25 -0.86
N HIS A 115 -27.77 3.10 0.10
CA HIS A 115 -28.81 3.59 0.95
C HIS A 115 -29.65 4.61 0.20
N LYS A 116 -30.99 4.48 0.30
CA LYS A 116 -31.84 5.41 -0.32
C LYS A 116 -32.19 6.42 0.71
N PRO A 117 -31.67 7.63 0.66
CA PRO A 117 -31.89 8.56 1.77
C PRO A 117 -33.32 9.04 1.83
N ASP A 118 -33.75 9.38 3.03
CA ASP A 118 -35.03 9.99 3.21
C ASP A 118 -34.89 11.37 2.71
N GLU A 119 -35.98 12.03 2.52
CA GLU A 119 -35.93 13.35 2.05
C GLU A 119 -35.09 14.24 2.88
N GLY A 120 -35.14 14.09 4.15
CA GLY A 120 -34.36 14.92 4.99
C GLY A 120 -32.92 14.65 4.96
N GLU A 121 -32.50 13.45 4.84
CA GLU A 121 -31.13 13.15 4.82
C GLU A 121 -30.53 13.42 3.52
N TYR A 122 -31.28 13.38 2.48
CA TYR A 122 -30.73 13.50 1.20
C TYR A 122 -29.93 14.76 1.01
N VAL A 123 -30.27 15.73 1.68
CA VAL A 123 -29.67 16.96 1.54
C VAL A 123 -28.26 17.00 1.87
N GLU A 124 -27.82 16.32 2.81
CA GLU A 124 -26.50 16.37 3.10
C GLU A 124 -25.68 15.34 2.67
N THR A 125 -26.20 14.29 2.22
CA THR A 125 -25.32 13.23 1.91
C THR A 125 -24.84 13.21 0.55
N LYS A 126 -25.17 14.14 -0.27
CA LYS A 126 -24.78 14.03 -1.56
C LYS A 126 -23.36 13.89 -1.70
N SER A 127 -22.67 14.28 -0.81
CA SER A 127 -21.32 14.17 -1.03
C SER A 127 -20.76 12.86 -0.95
N HIS A 128 -21.35 11.91 -0.35
CA HIS A 128 -20.64 10.76 -0.26
C HIS A 128 -20.98 9.82 -1.21
N THR A 129 -21.38 9.83 -1.98
CA THR A 129 -21.55 8.90 -2.91
C THR A 129 -20.77 7.97 -3.04
#